data_693539d1c872b06656da2b4cbca8b740
#
_entry.id   693539d1c872b06656da2b4cbca8b740
#
_cell.length_a   1.000
_cell.length_b   1.000
_cell.length_c   1.000
_cell.angle_alpha   90.00
_cell.angle_beta   90.00
_cell.angle_gamma   90.00
#
_symmetry.space_group_name_H-M   'P 1'
#
loop_
_entity.id
_entity.type
_entity.pdbx_description
1 polymer ?
#
loop_
_entity_poly.entity_id
_entity_poly.type
_entity_poly.pdbx_seq_one_letter_code
_entity_poly.pdbx_strand_id
1 'polypeptide(L)'
;EIACVTILLGSNDSVPASSVTGQHVPVDEYRKNLIAMLNHLTSKGIDKDKIILITPPHMHQTIFKAWSFEQNRPIIPETWEKDLIKYVDACRSVAKEMNISLLDLYKIFMAVKDNNEKLFKDGLHLSRDGGQLLYDNLLPLITERVVRITGKPLTDQSMQYPYWRDVDVNNPEK
;
A
#
# COMPACT_ATOMS: atom_id res chain seq x y z
N GLU A 1 -21.90 -0.55 8.07
CA GLU A 1 -21.60 -1.24 6.80
C GLU A 1 -20.23 -0.80 6.27
N ILE A 2 -19.37 -1.77 5.81
CA ILE A 2 -18.07 -1.46 5.23
C ILE A 2 -18.26 -1.05 3.77
N ALA A 3 -17.86 0.16 3.42
CA ALA A 3 -17.97 0.71 2.07
C ALA A 3 -16.79 0.32 1.17
N CYS A 4 -15.59 0.26 1.73
CA CYS A 4 -14.36 -0.07 1.00
C CYS A 4 -13.32 -0.69 1.93
N VAL A 5 -12.52 -1.61 1.39
CA VAL A 5 -11.33 -2.18 2.03
C VAL A 5 -10.15 -2.01 1.08
N THR A 6 -9.05 -1.46 1.55
CA THR A 6 -7.81 -1.33 0.79
C THR A 6 -6.73 -2.24 1.38
N ILE A 7 -5.96 -2.91 0.53
CA ILE A 7 -4.83 -3.78 0.95
C ILE A 7 -3.60 -3.32 0.20
N LEU A 8 -2.62 -2.78 0.94
CA LEU A 8 -1.30 -2.36 0.44
C LEU A 8 -0.23 -3.08 1.27
N LEU A 9 0.33 -4.14 0.73
CA LEU A 9 1.35 -4.99 1.35
C LEU A 9 2.41 -5.37 0.31
N GLY A 10 3.56 -5.88 0.75
CA GLY A 10 4.56 -6.46 -0.13
C GLY A 10 5.92 -5.73 -0.14
N SER A 11 5.99 -4.47 0.29
CA SER A 11 7.27 -3.76 0.35
C SER A 11 8.26 -4.43 1.31
N ASN A 12 7.82 -4.76 2.53
CA ASN A 12 8.65 -5.45 3.51
C ASN A 12 8.88 -6.92 3.14
N ASP A 13 7.84 -7.57 2.62
CA ASP A 13 7.91 -8.98 2.18
C ASP A 13 8.98 -9.18 1.09
N SER A 14 9.18 -8.17 0.23
CA SER A 14 10.12 -8.21 -0.89
C SER A 14 11.58 -8.00 -0.51
N VAL A 15 11.87 -7.71 0.76
CA VAL A 15 13.26 -7.63 1.24
C VAL A 15 13.98 -8.94 0.90
N PRO A 16 15.21 -8.90 0.34
CA PRO A 16 15.92 -10.12 -0.02
C PRO A 16 16.09 -11.10 1.15
N ALA A 17 15.95 -12.40 0.88
CA ALA A 17 16.04 -13.45 1.91
C ALA A 17 17.38 -13.45 2.67
N SER A 18 18.44 -12.91 2.05
CA SER A 18 19.75 -12.74 2.68
C SER A 18 19.83 -11.55 3.65
N SER A 19 18.78 -10.74 3.75
CA SER A 19 18.74 -9.61 4.66
C SER A 19 18.62 -10.05 6.10
N VAL A 20 19.36 -9.38 6.99
CA VAL A 20 19.33 -9.61 8.44
C VAL A 20 18.05 -9.08 9.11
N THR A 21 17.15 -8.40 8.37
CA THR A 21 15.94 -7.80 8.94
C THR A 21 14.85 -8.81 9.29
N GLY A 22 14.92 -10.02 8.74
CA GLY A 22 13.92 -11.07 8.98
C GLY A 22 12.52 -10.77 8.42
N GLN A 23 12.38 -9.77 7.53
CA GLN A 23 11.09 -9.34 7.00
C GLN A 23 10.67 -10.10 5.73
N HIS A 24 11.61 -10.83 5.12
CA HIS A 24 11.36 -11.55 3.87
C HIS A 24 10.23 -12.56 4.00
N VAL A 25 9.28 -12.49 3.08
CA VAL A 25 8.26 -13.52 2.84
C VAL A 25 8.43 -14.00 1.39
N PRO A 26 8.65 -15.30 1.12
CA PRO A 26 8.76 -15.80 -0.25
C PRO A 26 7.57 -15.37 -1.12
N VAL A 27 7.83 -15.02 -2.39
CA VAL A 27 6.80 -14.46 -3.28
C VAL A 27 5.58 -15.38 -3.44
N ASP A 28 5.79 -16.70 -3.46
CA ASP A 28 4.70 -17.67 -3.54
C ASP A 28 3.84 -17.70 -2.26
N GLU A 29 4.47 -17.48 -1.11
CA GLU A 29 3.76 -17.37 0.16
C GLU A 29 3.02 -16.03 0.25
N TYR A 30 3.65 -14.92 -0.13
CA TYR A 30 2.98 -13.62 -0.26
C TYR A 30 1.71 -13.72 -1.14
N ARG A 31 1.82 -14.37 -2.30
CA ARG A 31 0.67 -14.60 -3.18
C ARG A 31 -0.44 -15.40 -2.49
N LYS A 32 -0.10 -16.51 -1.82
CA LYS A 32 -1.05 -17.32 -1.05
C LYS A 32 -1.71 -16.52 0.06
N ASN A 33 -0.94 -15.70 0.76
CA ASN A 33 -1.43 -14.84 1.84
C ASN A 33 -2.42 -13.78 1.33
N LEU A 34 -2.15 -13.14 0.18
CA LEU A 34 -3.11 -12.23 -0.45
C LEU A 34 -4.44 -12.95 -0.77
N ILE A 35 -4.37 -14.13 -1.40
CA ILE A 35 -5.57 -14.93 -1.71
C ILE A 35 -6.32 -15.30 -0.43
N ALA A 36 -5.63 -15.71 0.62
CA ALA A 36 -6.23 -16.08 1.89
C ALA A 36 -6.94 -14.88 2.55
N MET A 37 -6.32 -13.70 2.54
CA MET A 37 -6.93 -12.45 3.03
C MET A 37 -8.20 -12.10 2.24
N LEU A 38 -8.17 -12.17 0.92
CA LEU A 38 -9.32 -11.90 0.06
C LEU A 38 -10.47 -12.88 0.32
N ASN A 39 -10.16 -14.17 0.43
CA ASN A 39 -11.14 -15.21 0.75
C ASN A 39 -11.72 -15.00 2.16
N HIS A 40 -10.90 -14.59 3.12
CA HIS A 40 -11.39 -14.28 4.46
C HIS A 40 -12.36 -13.10 4.44
N LEU A 41 -12.02 -12.00 3.77
CA LEU A 41 -12.91 -10.84 3.65
C LEU A 41 -14.24 -11.22 3.00
N THR A 42 -14.22 -11.96 1.89
CA THR A 42 -15.44 -12.40 1.20
C THR A 42 -16.27 -13.36 2.04
N SER A 43 -15.63 -14.26 2.81
CA SER A 43 -16.33 -15.14 3.76
C SER A 43 -17.03 -14.40 4.92
N LYS A 44 -16.59 -13.16 5.20
CA LYS A 44 -17.21 -12.26 6.17
C LYS A 44 -18.27 -11.34 5.56
N GLY A 45 -18.67 -11.58 4.31
CA GLY A 45 -19.72 -10.83 3.63
C GLY A 45 -19.24 -9.50 3.01
N ILE A 46 -17.94 -9.33 2.81
CA ILE A 46 -17.41 -8.17 2.08
C ILE A 46 -17.35 -8.53 0.60
N ASP A 47 -18.17 -7.86 -0.20
CA ASP A 47 -18.21 -8.08 -1.65
C ASP A 47 -16.87 -7.71 -2.31
N LYS A 48 -16.49 -8.45 -3.34
CA LYS A 48 -15.24 -8.25 -4.06
C LYS A 48 -15.10 -6.84 -4.65
N ASP A 49 -16.17 -6.24 -5.06
CA ASP A 49 -16.21 -4.89 -5.61
C ASP A 49 -15.95 -3.78 -4.59
N LYS A 50 -16.05 -4.11 -3.29
CA LYS A 50 -15.65 -3.23 -2.18
C LYS A 50 -14.16 -3.30 -1.87
N ILE A 51 -13.42 -4.26 -2.44
CA ILE A 51 -12.00 -4.47 -2.13
C ILE A 51 -11.13 -3.85 -3.23
N ILE A 52 -10.07 -3.18 -2.83
CA ILE A 52 -9.03 -2.64 -3.70
C ILE A 52 -7.69 -3.20 -3.26
N LEU A 53 -7.05 -4.00 -4.11
CA LEU A 53 -5.64 -4.31 -3.96
C LEU A 53 -4.81 -3.14 -4.48
N ILE A 54 -3.72 -2.84 -3.77
CA ILE A 54 -2.76 -1.81 -4.16
C ILE A 54 -1.40 -2.48 -4.28
N THR A 55 -0.75 -2.36 -5.44
CA THR A 55 0.62 -2.88 -5.56
C THR A 55 1.55 -2.14 -4.63
N PRO A 56 2.59 -2.80 -4.06
CA PRO A 56 3.65 -2.08 -3.39
C PRO A 56 4.20 -0.99 -4.35
N PRO A 57 4.50 0.22 -3.85
CA PRO A 57 5.06 1.28 -4.67
C PRO A 57 6.49 0.92 -5.10
N HIS A 58 6.97 1.59 -6.13
CA HIS A 58 8.41 1.62 -6.41
C HIS A 58 9.19 2.07 -5.16
N MET A 59 10.43 1.64 -5.04
CA MET A 59 11.37 2.13 -4.04
C MET A 59 12.58 2.76 -4.72
N HIS A 60 13.24 3.68 -4.05
CA HIS A 60 14.45 4.32 -4.54
C HIS A 60 15.68 3.78 -3.80
N GLN A 61 16.27 2.71 -4.35
CA GLN A 61 17.37 1.94 -3.72
C GLN A 61 18.55 2.83 -3.27
N THR A 62 18.95 3.78 -4.09
CA THR A 62 20.12 4.66 -3.78
C THR A 62 19.83 5.54 -2.55
N ILE A 63 18.66 6.16 -2.49
CA ILE A 63 18.25 6.99 -1.35
C ILE A 63 18.14 6.14 -0.09
N PHE A 64 17.50 4.97 -0.20
CA PHE A 64 17.34 4.07 0.94
C PHE A 64 18.68 3.59 1.50
N LYS A 65 19.65 3.29 0.63
CA LYS A 65 21.01 2.90 1.02
C LYS A 65 21.72 4.04 1.76
N ALA A 66 21.66 5.27 1.25
CA ALA A 66 22.26 6.44 1.88
C ALA A 66 21.65 6.70 3.26
N TRP A 67 20.32 6.71 3.34
CA TRP A 67 19.60 6.88 4.59
C TRP A 67 19.90 5.76 5.61
N SER A 68 19.95 4.50 5.19
CA SER A 68 20.27 3.37 6.06
C SER A 68 21.68 3.51 6.65
N PHE A 69 22.64 3.96 5.84
CA PHE A 69 24.02 4.23 6.29
C PHE A 69 24.05 5.35 7.36
N GLU A 70 23.37 6.46 7.11
CA GLU A 70 23.28 7.59 8.05
C GLU A 70 22.62 7.19 9.38
N GLN A 71 21.64 6.28 9.33
CA GLN A 71 20.91 5.81 10.51
C GLN A 71 21.55 4.60 11.19
N ASN A 72 22.76 4.19 10.79
CA ASN A 72 23.44 2.99 11.32
C ASN A 72 22.57 1.72 11.24
N ARG A 73 21.76 1.59 10.18
CA ARG A 73 20.89 0.43 9.96
C ARG A 73 21.57 -0.61 9.08
N PRO A 74 21.15 -1.87 9.14
CA PRO A 74 21.66 -2.90 8.24
C PRO A 74 21.51 -2.48 6.78
N ILE A 75 22.57 -2.65 5.99
CA ILE A 75 22.51 -2.42 4.55
C ILE A 75 21.72 -3.56 3.92
N ILE A 76 20.64 -3.22 3.26
CA ILE A 76 19.85 -4.20 2.51
C ILE A 76 20.49 -4.43 1.13
N PRO A 77 20.54 -5.69 0.65
CA PRO A 77 21.16 -6.02 -0.63
C PRO A 77 20.61 -5.18 -1.80
N GLU A 78 21.46 -4.84 -2.76
CA GLU A 78 21.09 -4.02 -3.94
C GLU A 78 20.10 -4.70 -4.89
N THR A 79 19.79 -5.97 -4.64
CA THR A 79 18.79 -6.71 -5.42
C THR A 79 17.34 -6.39 -5.03
N TRP A 80 17.12 -5.64 -3.94
CA TRP A 80 15.78 -5.43 -3.40
C TRP A 80 14.81 -4.80 -4.41
N GLU A 81 15.23 -3.76 -5.11
CA GLU A 81 14.38 -3.14 -6.14
C GLU A 81 13.98 -4.14 -7.25
N LYS A 82 14.91 -5.03 -7.64
CA LYS A 82 14.63 -6.11 -8.61
C LYS A 82 13.73 -7.20 -8.04
N ASP A 83 13.85 -7.49 -6.76
CA ASP A 83 13.02 -8.47 -6.10
C ASP A 83 11.59 -7.96 -5.90
N LEU A 84 11.42 -6.66 -5.59
CA LEU A 84 10.13 -6.02 -5.42
C LEU A 84 9.19 -6.21 -6.62
N ILE A 85 9.72 -6.19 -7.86
CA ILE A 85 8.88 -6.35 -9.06
C ILE A 85 8.14 -7.70 -9.07
N LYS A 86 8.71 -8.75 -8.49
CA LYS A 86 8.07 -10.08 -8.39
C LYS A 86 6.80 -10.00 -7.52
N TYR A 87 6.83 -9.20 -6.47
CA TYR A 87 5.67 -8.98 -5.57
C TYR A 87 4.62 -8.09 -6.22
N VAL A 88 5.05 -7.09 -6.97
CA VAL A 88 4.15 -6.27 -7.81
C VAL A 88 3.39 -7.17 -8.79
N ASP A 89 4.10 -8.04 -9.50
CA ASP A 89 3.49 -8.94 -10.50
C ASP A 89 2.60 -10.01 -9.84
N ALA A 90 2.99 -10.51 -8.66
CA ALA A 90 2.15 -11.41 -7.88
C ALA A 90 0.83 -10.72 -7.45
N CYS A 91 0.90 -9.45 -6.97
CA CYS A 91 -0.27 -8.67 -6.62
C CYS A 91 -1.20 -8.43 -7.82
N ARG A 92 -0.63 -8.04 -8.98
CA ARG A 92 -1.37 -7.91 -10.26
C ARG A 92 -2.07 -9.20 -10.66
N SER A 93 -1.35 -10.31 -10.57
CA SER A 93 -1.88 -11.64 -10.90
C SER A 93 -3.04 -12.03 -10.00
N VAL A 94 -2.91 -11.84 -8.69
CA VAL A 94 -3.97 -12.13 -7.71
C VAL A 94 -5.20 -11.27 -7.96
N ALA A 95 -5.02 -9.95 -8.20
CA ALA A 95 -6.13 -9.05 -8.50
C ALA A 95 -6.92 -9.54 -9.72
N LYS A 96 -6.22 -9.91 -10.79
CA LYS A 96 -6.84 -10.45 -12.02
C LYS A 96 -7.55 -11.78 -11.78
N GLU A 97 -6.89 -12.74 -11.12
CA GLU A 97 -7.42 -14.09 -10.85
C GLU A 97 -8.68 -14.05 -9.97
N MET A 98 -8.63 -13.22 -8.93
CA MET A 98 -9.72 -13.11 -7.96
C MET A 98 -10.82 -12.13 -8.39
N ASN A 99 -10.64 -11.45 -9.53
CA ASN A 99 -11.52 -10.38 -10.02
C ASN A 99 -11.71 -9.27 -8.97
N ILE A 100 -10.59 -8.75 -8.46
CA ILE A 100 -10.52 -7.66 -7.48
C ILE A 100 -9.99 -6.40 -8.17
N SER A 101 -10.53 -5.24 -7.81
CA SER A 101 -10.01 -3.95 -8.27
C SER A 101 -8.54 -3.76 -7.87
N LEU A 102 -7.74 -3.26 -8.79
CA LEU A 102 -6.32 -3.01 -8.58
C LEU A 102 -6.00 -1.53 -8.76
N LEU A 103 -5.33 -0.94 -7.78
CA LEU A 103 -4.58 0.31 -7.93
C LEU A 103 -3.10 -0.05 -8.15
N ASP A 104 -2.61 0.10 -9.36
CA ASP A 104 -1.21 -0.18 -9.70
C ASP A 104 -0.30 0.98 -9.30
N LEU A 105 -0.04 1.09 -7.99
CA LEU A 105 0.75 2.17 -7.42
C LEU A 105 2.20 2.14 -7.91
N TYR A 106 2.77 0.95 -8.14
CA TYR A 106 4.09 0.82 -8.75
C TYR A 106 4.17 1.53 -10.10
N LYS A 107 3.21 1.26 -10.98
CA LYS A 107 3.14 1.88 -12.32
C LYS A 107 2.97 3.40 -12.22
N ILE A 108 2.14 3.87 -11.29
CA ILE A 108 1.89 5.30 -11.05
C ILE A 108 3.19 6.00 -10.65
N PHE A 109 3.94 5.42 -9.71
CA PHE A 109 5.21 5.99 -9.24
C PHE A 109 6.28 5.98 -10.34
N MET A 110 6.39 4.89 -11.10
CA MET A 110 7.31 4.79 -12.24
C MET A 110 6.99 5.74 -13.39
N ALA A 111 5.76 6.24 -13.49
CA ALA A 111 5.38 7.22 -14.50
C ALA A 111 5.86 8.64 -14.19
N VAL A 112 6.28 8.92 -12.96
CA VAL A 112 6.85 10.22 -12.56
C VAL A 112 8.31 10.27 -13.03
N LYS A 113 8.55 10.98 -14.14
CA LYS A 113 9.87 10.99 -14.81
C LYS A 113 10.88 11.87 -14.11
N ASP A 114 10.44 13.02 -13.58
CA ASP A 114 11.34 14.00 -12.96
C ASP A 114 11.12 14.05 -11.45
N ASN A 115 12.21 14.03 -10.69
CA ASN A 115 12.20 14.13 -9.23
C ASN A 115 11.35 13.04 -8.53
N ASN A 116 11.35 11.81 -9.04
CA ASN A 116 10.63 10.72 -8.38
C ASN A 116 11.18 10.41 -6.97
N GLU A 117 12.42 10.81 -6.68
CA GLU A 117 13.00 10.76 -5.34
C GLU A 117 12.19 11.56 -4.31
N LYS A 118 11.49 12.62 -4.71
CA LYS A 118 10.62 13.43 -3.84
C LYS A 118 9.41 12.66 -3.33
N LEU A 119 9.04 11.57 -3.99
CA LEU A 119 7.93 10.73 -3.57
C LEU A 119 8.24 9.95 -2.28
N PHE A 120 9.51 9.92 -1.88
CA PHE A 120 9.98 9.14 -0.74
C PHE A 120 10.61 10.03 0.32
N LYS A 121 10.43 9.65 1.58
CA LYS A 121 11.08 10.27 2.72
C LYS A 121 12.52 9.76 2.89
N ASP A 122 12.73 8.48 2.63
CA ASP A 122 13.96 7.74 2.86
C ASP A 122 14.25 6.70 1.77
N GLY A 123 13.58 6.81 0.64
CA GLY A 123 13.68 5.86 -0.47
C GLY A 123 12.69 4.71 -0.42
N LEU A 124 11.98 4.51 0.70
CA LEU A 124 10.95 3.46 0.88
C LEU A 124 9.62 4.04 1.35
N HIS A 125 9.62 4.78 2.46
CA HIS A 125 8.41 5.37 3.01
C HIS A 125 7.99 6.59 2.21
N LEU A 126 6.68 6.71 1.99
CA LEU A 126 6.15 7.82 1.22
C LEU A 126 6.41 9.16 1.92
N SER A 127 6.82 10.14 1.14
CA SER A 127 6.84 11.54 1.54
C SER A 127 5.41 12.11 1.49
N ARG A 128 5.27 13.41 1.77
CA ARG A 128 4.02 14.12 1.54
C ARG A 128 3.58 14.04 0.07
N ASP A 129 4.50 14.21 -0.87
CA ASP A 129 4.21 14.18 -2.31
C ASP A 129 3.82 12.77 -2.78
N GLY A 130 4.53 11.73 -2.27
CA GLY A 130 4.17 10.34 -2.53
C GLY A 130 2.80 9.97 -1.94
N GLY A 131 2.52 10.44 -0.72
CA GLY A 131 1.21 10.29 -0.09
C GLY A 131 0.10 11.01 -0.87
N GLN A 132 0.37 12.23 -1.38
CA GLN A 132 -0.58 12.96 -2.22
C GLN A 132 -0.85 12.22 -3.53
N LEU A 133 0.19 11.71 -4.18
CA LEU A 133 0.03 10.93 -5.42
C LEU A 133 -0.81 9.66 -5.21
N LEU A 134 -0.60 8.94 -4.10
CA LEU A 134 -1.44 7.81 -3.71
C LEU A 134 -2.88 8.26 -3.48
N TYR A 135 -3.09 9.33 -2.73
CA TYR A 135 -4.40 9.88 -2.40
C TYR A 135 -5.19 10.25 -3.67
N ASP A 136 -4.57 11.01 -4.59
CA ASP A 136 -5.21 11.47 -5.81
C ASP A 136 -5.70 10.32 -6.71
N ASN A 137 -5.00 9.18 -6.67
CA ASN A 137 -5.37 8.00 -7.45
C ASN A 137 -6.31 7.04 -6.71
N LEU A 138 -6.26 7.00 -5.38
CA LEU A 138 -7.09 6.12 -4.56
C LEU A 138 -8.45 6.71 -4.24
N LEU A 139 -8.51 8.03 -3.96
CA LEU A 139 -9.74 8.71 -3.56
C LEU A 139 -10.90 8.52 -4.56
N PRO A 140 -10.71 8.64 -5.89
CA PRO A 140 -11.80 8.39 -6.85
C PRO A 140 -12.39 6.99 -6.72
N LEU A 141 -11.53 5.97 -6.51
CA LEU A 141 -11.96 4.58 -6.37
C LEU A 141 -12.75 4.34 -5.07
N ILE A 142 -12.36 5.00 -3.98
CA ILE A 142 -13.09 4.94 -2.71
C ILE A 142 -14.42 5.69 -2.84
N THR A 143 -14.40 6.91 -3.39
CA THR A 143 -15.59 7.75 -3.54
C THR A 143 -16.66 7.06 -4.36
N GLU A 144 -16.31 6.42 -5.48
CA GLU A 144 -17.24 5.64 -6.29
C GLU A 144 -17.98 4.58 -5.44
N ARG A 145 -17.26 3.85 -4.59
CA ARG A 145 -17.82 2.81 -3.72
C ARG A 145 -18.73 3.39 -2.64
N VAL A 146 -18.25 4.46 -2.01
CA VAL A 146 -19.03 5.16 -0.97
C VAL A 146 -20.34 5.71 -1.55
N VAL A 147 -20.29 6.39 -2.70
CA VAL A 147 -21.47 6.93 -3.38
C VAL A 147 -22.46 5.82 -3.73
N ARG A 148 -21.98 4.69 -4.23
CA ARG A 148 -22.83 3.53 -4.59
C ARG A 148 -23.61 2.98 -3.38
N ILE A 149 -23.02 3.00 -2.18
CA ILE A 149 -23.61 2.46 -0.96
C ILE A 149 -24.47 3.50 -0.25
N THR A 150 -23.99 4.74 -0.15
CA THR A 150 -24.60 5.79 0.69
C THR A 150 -25.49 6.74 -0.10
N GLY A 151 -25.36 6.76 -1.44
CA GLY A 151 -25.97 7.77 -2.31
C GLY A 151 -25.35 9.17 -2.18
N LYS A 152 -24.29 9.33 -1.39
CA LYS A 152 -23.67 10.63 -1.10
C LYS A 152 -22.15 10.56 -1.31
N PRO A 153 -21.51 11.64 -1.80
CA PRO A 153 -20.07 11.70 -1.90
C PRO A 153 -19.41 11.71 -0.51
N LEU A 154 -18.16 11.23 -0.45
CA LEU A 154 -17.33 11.37 0.73
C LEU A 154 -17.04 12.85 0.97
N THR A 155 -17.29 13.34 2.18
CA THR A 155 -16.97 14.71 2.60
C THR A 155 -16.26 14.67 3.94
N ASP A 156 -15.47 15.70 4.26
CA ASP A 156 -14.80 15.82 5.57
C ASP A 156 -15.81 15.77 6.73
N GLN A 157 -17.02 16.27 6.51
CA GLN A 157 -18.12 16.22 7.49
C GLN A 157 -18.71 14.80 7.68
N SER A 158 -18.42 13.86 6.78
CA SER A 158 -18.86 12.47 6.90
C SER A 158 -17.92 11.59 7.73
N MET A 159 -16.77 12.11 8.15
CA MET A 159 -15.86 11.39 9.05
C MET A 159 -16.49 11.26 10.44
N GLN A 160 -16.67 10.02 10.87
CA GLN A 160 -17.23 9.72 12.20
C GLN A 160 -16.22 9.88 13.34
N TYR A 161 -14.92 9.95 13.01
CA TYR A 161 -13.85 10.00 13.99
C TYR A 161 -13.06 11.30 13.81
N PRO A 162 -12.61 11.93 14.89
CA PRO A 162 -11.75 13.09 14.83
C PRO A 162 -10.43 12.75 14.14
N TYR A 163 -9.80 13.77 13.56
CA TYR A 163 -8.45 13.62 13.04
C TYR A 163 -7.53 13.13 14.16
N TRP A 164 -6.62 12.19 13.87
CA TRP A 164 -5.80 11.52 14.91
C TRP A 164 -5.01 12.49 15.83
N ARG A 165 -4.69 13.71 15.35
CA ARG A 165 -4.03 14.75 16.16
C ARG A 165 -4.97 15.45 17.14
N ASP A 166 -6.28 15.34 16.89
CA ASP A 166 -7.32 15.93 17.74
C ASP A 166 -7.84 14.92 18.77
N VAL A 167 -7.34 13.68 18.69
CA VAL A 167 -7.66 12.64 19.67
C VAL A 167 -6.88 12.88 20.95
N ASP A 168 -7.57 13.11 22.06
CA ASP A 168 -6.94 13.12 23.38
C ASP A 168 -6.48 11.71 23.74
N VAL A 169 -5.16 11.47 23.72
CA VAL A 169 -4.56 10.17 24.01
C VAL A 169 -4.89 9.66 25.42
N ASN A 170 -5.29 10.56 26.35
CA ASN A 170 -5.70 10.21 27.70
C ASN A 170 -7.21 9.98 27.82
N ASN A 171 -7.98 10.30 26.79
CA ASN A 171 -9.44 10.13 26.74
C ASN A 171 -9.91 9.90 25.30
N PRO A 172 -9.54 8.75 24.69
CA PRO A 172 -9.76 8.47 23.26
C PRO A 172 -11.25 8.32 22.86
N GLU A 173 -12.16 8.28 23.83
CA GLU A 173 -13.61 8.16 23.61
C GLU A 173 -14.35 9.51 23.56
N LYS A 174 -13.65 10.62 23.75
CA LYS A 174 -14.19 11.98 23.60
C LYS A 174 -13.82 12.59 22.26
#